data_85b9cce961b3cb79f47f309c3474fe71
#
_entry.id   85b9cce961b3cb79f47f309c3474fe71
#
_cell.length_a   1.000
_cell.length_b   1.000
_cell.length_c   1.000
_cell.angle_alpha   90.00
_cell.angle_beta   90.00
_cell.angle_gamma   90.00
#
_symmetry.space_group_name_H-M   'P 1'
#
loop_
_entity.id
_entity.type
_entity.pdbx_description
1 polymer ?
#
loop_
_entity_poly.entity_id
_entity_poly.type
_entity_poly.pdbx_seq_one_letter_code
_entity_poly.pdbx_strand_id
1 'polypeptide(L)'
;MKTILKFAAIALSMVSLSGCLAGKYMSNYALKPEVHGVADIERTRHKADSLMPGSTKWYDELKAEGVLKDTTIVGYRDFKVHACYVPAKDPDHAQGTAIVVHGYGDNHLVFLYLVRMYRDDFNYNVLFPDLQYHGYSEGDHIQMGWNDRYDIEKWIPVAHDIFEDDFMVLHGVSMGAATVMMTSGDELPEYVRCFVRTAATAQPGTSSHSISMTASTCLRSRC
;
A
#
# COMPACT_ATOMS: atom_id res chain seq x y z
N MET A 1 14.00 -57.08 0.85
CA MET A 1 13.83 -56.03 -0.18
C MET A 1 12.44 -55.34 -0.13
N LYS A 2 11.33 -56.08 -0.24
CA LYS A 2 9.96 -55.49 -0.24
C LYS A 2 9.62 -54.71 1.06
N THR A 3 10.11 -55.09 2.21
CA THR A 3 9.85 -54.44 3.51
C THR A 3 10.60 -53.12 3.62
N ILE A 4 11.85 -53.05 3.18
CA ILE A 4 12.67 -51.82 3.17
C ILE A 4 12.05 -50.77 2.22
N LEU A 5 11.54 -51.20 1.07
CA LEU A 5 10.86 -50.32 0.12
C LEU A 5 9.59 -49.69 0.70
N LYS A 6 8.83 -50.48 1.49
CA LYS A 6 7.64 -49.98 2.19
C LYS A 6 7.98 -48.94 3.26
N PHE A 7 9.02 -49.14 4.05
CA PHE A 7 9.47 -48.17 5.05
C PHE A 7 10.03 -46.89 4.40
N ALA A 8 10.78 -47.02 3.30
CA ALA A 8 11.27 -45.88 2.55
C ALA A 8 10.12 -45.07 1.94
N ALA A 9 9.07 -45.69 1.41
CA ALA A 9 7.90 -45.01 0.88
C ALA A 9 7.10 -44.29 1.97
N ILE A 10 6.94 -44.90 3.15
CA ILE A 10 6.28 -44.29 4.31
C ILE A 10 7.10 -43.11 4.82
N ALA A 11 8.41 -43.22 4.94
CA ALA A 11 9.26 -42.12 5.37
C ALA A 11 9.21 -40.96 4.36
N LEU A 12 9.24 -41.23 3.07
CA LEU A 12 9.13 -40.20 2.03
C LEU A 12 7.79 -39.50 2.03
N SER A 13 6.69 -40.25 2.29
CA SER A 13 5.35 -39.64 2.41
C SER A 13 5.21 -38.77 3.68
N MET A 14 5.83 -39.15 4.80
CA MET A 14 5.84 -38.33 6.01
C MET A 14 6.64 -37.03 5.81
N VAL A 15 7.76 -37.06 5.11
CA VAL A 15 8.56 -35.88 4.79
C VAL A 15 7.79 -34.91 3.85
N SER A 16 7.09 -35.44 2.85
CA SER A 16 6.27 -34.59 1.95
C SER A 16 5.07 -33.98 2.69
N LEU A 17 4.43 -34.72 3.60
CA LEU A 17 3.32 -34.23 4.39
C LEU A 17 3.76 -33.11 5.37
N SER A 18 4.93 -33.27 6.00
CA SER A 18 5.49 -32.25 6.89
C SER A 18 5.86 -30.97 6.14
N GLY A 19 6.35 -31.08 4.90
CA GLY A 19 6.61 -29.92 4.04
C GLY A 19 5.35 -29.12 3.70
N CYS A 20 4.25 -29.79 3.39
CA CYS A 20 2.96 -29.13 3.14
C CYS A 20 2.40 -28.41 4.38
N LEU A 21 2.50 -29.02 5.56
CA LEU A 21 2.06 -28.43 6.82
C LEU A 21 2.91 -27.21 7.19
N ALA A 22 4.23 -27.31 7.08
CA ALA A 22 5.15 -26.21 7.32
C ALA A 22 4.91 -25.06 6.33
N GLY A 23 4.71 -25.35 5.05
CA GLY A 23 4.39 -24.36 4.02
C GLY A 23 3.09 -23.61 4.33
N LYS A 24 2.03 -24.33 4.71
CA LYS A 24 0.76 -23.73 5.11
C LYS A 24 0.89 -22.84 6.37
N TYR A 25 1.65 -23.30 7.35
CA TYR A 25 1.91 -22.52 8.56
C TYR A 25 2.67 -21.23 8.25
N MET A 26 3.75 -21.32 7.48
CA MET A 26 4.55 -20.17 7.06
C MET A 26 3.76 -19.19 6.19
N SER A 27 2.95 -19.69 5.27
CA SER A 27 2.06 -18.87 4.45
C SER A 27 1.04 -18.12 5.32
N ASN A 28 0.37 -18.79 6.25
CA ASN A 28 -0.56 -18.13 7.16
C ASN A 28 0.14 -17.10 8.04
N TYR A 29 1.32 -17.40 8.58
CA TYR A 29 2.10 -16.44 9.37
C TYR A 29 2.45 -15.18 8.59
N ALA A 30 2.85 -15.32 7.32
CA ALA A 30 3.22 -14.20 6.47
C ALA A 30 2.03 -13.41 5.93
N LEU A 31 0.92 -14.09 5.59
CA LEU A 31 -0.20 -13.45 4.89
C LEU A 31 -1.37 -13.08 5.80
N LYS A 32 -1.42 -13.64 7.01
CA LYS A 32 -2.50 -13.39 7.99
C LYS A 32 -1.92 -12.99 9.33
N PRO A 33 -1.31 -11.81 9.46
CA PRO A 33 -0.82 -11.34 10.74
C PRO A 33 -1.97 -11.22 11.75
N GLU A 34 -1.69 -11.52 13.02
CA GLU A 34 -2.70 -11.50 14.10
C GLU A 34 -3.22 -10.08 14.38
N VAL A 35 -2.38 -9.06 14.16
CA VAL A 35 -2.74 -7.66 14.38
C VAL A 35 -3.32 -7.06 13.10
N HIS A 36 -4.59 -6.73 13.14
CA HIS A 36 -5.34 -6.12 12.05
C HIS A 36 -6.41 -5.17 12.60
N GLY A 37 -6.89 -4.23 11.78
CA GLY A 37 -7.93 -3.29 12.17
C GLY A 37 -7.45 -2.22 13.15
N VAL A 38 -8.23 -1.94 14.21
CA VAL A 38 -7.97 -0.82 15.15
C VAL A 38 -6.60 -0.91 15.83
N ALA A 39 -6.19 -2.11 16.26
CA ALA A 39 -4.86 -2.30 16.87
C ALA A 39 -3.72 -2.00 15.90
N ASP A 40 -3.92 -2.27 14.61
CA ASP A 40 -2.96 -1.92 13.57
C ASP A 40 -2.90 -0.40 13.33
N ILE A 41 -4.02 0.29 13.39
CA ILE A 41 -4.12 1.76 13.31
C ILE A 41 -3.29 2.43 14.41
N GLU A 42 -3.44 2.01 15.67
CA GLU A 42 -2.68 2.58 16.80
C GLU A 42 -1.17 2.38 16.62
N ARG A 43 -0.75 1.19 16.24
CA ARG A 43 0.65 0.89 15.96
C ARG A 43 1.22 1.77 14.85
N THR A 44 0.47 1.98 13.79
CA THR A 44 0.91 2.78 12.64
C THR A 44 0.89 4.28 12.93
N ARG A 45 0.03 4.78 13.82
CA ARG A 45 0.10 6.16 14.33
C ARG A 45 1.44 6.44 15.01
N HIS A 46 1.87 5.58 15.93
CA HIS A 46 3.19 5.70 16.55
C HIS A 46 4.33 5.66 15.56
N LYS A 47 4.23 4.77 14.55
CA LYS A 47 5.23 4.67 13.47
C LYS A 47 5.26 5.94 12.61
N ALA A 48 4.13 6.51 12.26
CA ALA A 48 4.03 7.76 11.49
C ALA A 48 4.71 8.93 12.22
N ASP A 49 4.45 9.12 13.51
CA ASP A 49 5.08 10.17 14.32
C ASP A 49 6.58 9.90 14.57
N SER A 50 7.01 8.64 14.55
CA SER A 50 8.44 8.29 14.60
C SER A 50 9.16 8.65 13.29
N LEU A 51 8.51 8.54 12.15
CA LEU A 51 9.05 8.92 10.84
C LEU A 51 9.07 10.44 10.65
N MET A 52 8.00 11.11 11.04
CA MET A 52 7.91 12.58 11.04
C MET A 52 7.07 13.05 12.23
N PRO A 53 7.72 13.64 13.26
CA PRO A 53 7.02 14.14 14.44
C PRO A 53 5.87 15.10 14.10
N GLY A 54 4.70 14.85 14.69
CA GLY A 54 3.50 15.66 14.49
C GLY A 54 2.68 15.28 13.24
N SER A 55 3.01 14.20 12.55
CA SER A 55 2.24 13.70 11.39
C SER A 55 0.80 13.37 11.76
N THR A 56 0.60 12.66 12.87
CA THR A 56 -0.75 12.27 13.31
C THR A 56 -1.56 13.46 13.80
N LYS A 57 -0.92 14.43 14.44
CA LYS A 57 -1.58 15.69 14.82
C LYS A 57 -2.05 16.46 13.58
N TRP A 58 -1.21 16.61 12.57
CA TRP A 58 -1.56 17.23 11.29
C TRP A 58 -2.74 16.51 10.61
N TYR A 59 -2.74 15.18 10.60
CA TYR A 59 -3.84 14.37 10.07
C TYR A 59 -5.15 14.62 10.83
N ASP A 60 -5.10 14.60 12.17
CA ASP A 60 -6.27 14.80 13.02
C ASP A 60 -6.85 16.22 12.90
N GLU A 61 -6.01 17.25 12.75
CA GLU A 61 -6.41 18.63 12.51
C GLU A 61 -7.17 18.75 11.19
N LEU A 62 -6.62 18.26 10.08
CA LEU A 62 -7.30 18.28 8.78
C LEU A 62 -8.61 17.48 8.77
N LYS A 63 -8.65 16.40 9.52
CA LYS A 63 -9.87 15.58 9.67
C LYS A 63 -10.94 16.33 10.48
N ALA A 64 -10.56 16.98 11.56
CA ALA A 64 -11.46 17.80 12.39
C ALA A 64 -12.02 19.03 11.62
N GLU A 65 -11.22 19.60 10.73
CA GLU A 65 -11.63 20.69 9.84
C GLU A 65 -12.51 20.23 8.67
N GLY A 66 -12.67 18.91 8.46
CA GLY A 66 -13.41 18.34 7.33
C GLY A 66 -12.70 18.46 5.97
N VAL A 67 -11.41 18.82 5.99
CA VAL A 67 -10.57 18.91 4.79
C VAL A 67 -10.12 17.54 4.33
N LEU A 68 -9.64 16.71 5.27
CA LEU A 68 -9.33 15.30 5.03
C LEU A 68 -10.58 14.45 5.24
N LYS A 69 -10.89 13.61 4.27
CA LYS A 69 -12.11 12.80 4.25
C LYS A 69 -11.78 11.32 4.03
N ASP A 70 -12.70 10.47 4.46
CA ASP A 70 -12.67 9.03 4.24
C ASP A 70 -13.66 8.64 3.12
N THR A 71 -13.35 7.58 2.41
CA THR A 71 -14.24 6.95 1.45
C THR A 71 -14.01 5.44 1.41
N THR A 72 -15.00 4.72 0.88
CA THR A 72 -14.95 3.25 0.76
C THR A 72 -15.56 2.85 -0.57
N ILE A 73 -14.93 1.92 -1.25
CA ILE A 73 -15.45 1.32 -2.49
C ILE A 73 -15.52 -0.20 -2.37
N VAL A 74 -16.23 -0.82 -3.30
CA VAL A 74 -16.19 -2.28 -3.49
C VAL A 74 -14.98 -2.62 -4.34
N GLY A 75 -13.97 -3.19 -3.70
CA GLY A 75 -12.71 -3.58 -4.30
C GLY A 75 -12.75 -4.92 -5.05
N TYR A 76 -11.58 -5.51 -5.23
CA TYR A 76 -11.40 -6.82 -5.82
C TYR A 76 -12.00 -7.90 -4.91
N ARG A 77 -12.67 -8.90 -5.51
CA ARG A 77 -13.38 -9.98 -4.80
C ARG A 77 -14.48 -9.48 -3.85
N ASP A 78 -15.08 -8.35 -4.18
CA ASP A 78 -16.21 -7.75 -3.45
C ASP A 78 -15.91 -7.33 -1.99
N PHE A 79 -14.62 -7.26 -1.60
CA PHE A 79 -14.24 -6.69 -0.32
C PHE A 79 -14.39 -5.18 -0.33
N LYS A 80 -14.87 -4.61 0.78
CA LYS A 80 -14.87 -3.16 0.97
C LYS A 80 -13.45 -2.69 1.28
N VAL A 81 -12.96 -1.78 0.47
CA VAL A 81 -11.65 -1.17 0.67
C VAL A 81 -11.78 0.32 0.96
N HIS A 82 -10.99 0.77 1.92
CA HIS A 82 -11.01 2.12 2.47
C HIS A 82 -9.88 2.96 1.89
N ALA A 83 -10.11 4.26 1.76
CA ALA A 83 -9.07 5.26 1.53
C ALA A 83 -9.39 6.55 2.24
N CYS A 84 -8.34 7.29 2.59
CA CYS A 84 -8.44 8.69 2.91
C CYS A 84 -8.06 9.52 1.69
N TYR A 85 -8.62 10.76 1.62
CA TYR A 85 -8.22 11.71 0.59
C TYR A 85 -8.22 13.13 1.15
N VAL A 86 -7.38 13.97 0.57
CA VAL A 86 -7.19 15.36 0.98
C VAL A 86 -6.89 16.22 -0.24
N PRO A 87 -7.56 17.40 -0.41
CA PRO A 87 -7.25 18.30 -1.51
C PRO A 87 -5.87 18.93 -1.33
N ALA A 88 -5.30 19.43 -2.42
CA ALA A 88 -4.11 20.25 -2.44
C ALA A 88 -4.24 21.42 -1.44
N LYS A 89 -3.09 21.97 -1.03
CA LYS A 89 -3.09 23.14 -0.13
C LYS A 89 -3.76 24.36 -0.77
N ASP A 90 -3.55 24.54 -2.05
CA ASP A 90 -4.24 25.50 -2.92
C ASP A 90 -4.99 24.69 -4.01
N PRO A 91 -6.27 24.33 -3.78
CA PRO A 91 -7.01 23.46 -4.70
C PRO A 91 -7.24 24.08 -6.09
N ASP A 92 -7.33 25.40 -6.18
CA ASP A 92 -7.57 26.09 -7.45
C ASP A 92 -6.34 26.02 -8.39
N HIS A 93 -5.18 25.70 -7.85
CA HIS A 93 -3.93 25.58 -8.60
C HIS A 93 -3.24 24.22 -8.36
N ALA A 94 -4.02 23.17 -8.11
CA ALA A 94 -3.49 21.83 -7.92
C ALA A 94 -2.65 21.36 -9.14
N GLN A 95 -1.53 20.71 -8.88
CA GLN A 95 -0.63 20.22 -9.93
C GLN A 95 -1.04 18.84 -10.46
N GLY A 96 -2.04 18.22 -9.86
CA GLY A 96 -2.56 16.90 -10.17
C GLY A 96 -2.88 16.10 -8.92
N THR A 97 -3.15 14.83 -9.08
CA THR A 97 -3.48 13.89 -7.99
C THR A 97 -2.39 12.86 -7.77
N ALA A 98 -2.02 12.61 -6.52
CA ALA A 98 -1.14 11.51 -6.12
C ALA A 98 -1.94 10.42 -5.40
N ILE A 99 -1.79 9.16 -5.82
CA ILE A 99 -2.25 7.99 -5.06
C ILE A 99 -1.04 7.40 -4.33
N VAL A 100 -1.03 7.44 -3.00
CA VAL A 100 0.09 6.98 -2.16
C VAL A 100 -0.25 5.62 -1.55
N VAL A 101 0.50 4.57 -1.92
CA VAL A 101 0.22 3.17 -1.59
C VAL A 101 1.24 2.66 -0.56
N HIS A 102 0.74 2.18 0.58
CA HIS A 102 1.55 1.73 1.71
C HIS A 102 2.20 0.35 1.50
N GLY A 103 3.12 -0.01 2.41
CA GLY A 103 3.82 -1.29 2.42
C GLY A 103 3.14 -2.39 3.23
N TYR A 104 3.80 -3.56 3.28
CA TYR A 104 3.36 -4.72 4.05
C TYR A 104 3.21 -4.40 5.54
N GLY A 105 2.07 -4.78 6.11
CA GLY A 105 1.77 -4.59 7.53
C GLY A 105 1.63 -3.12 7.97
N ASP A 106 1.52 -2.20 7.03
CA ASP A 106 1.28 -0.78 7.25
C ASP A 106 -0.18 -0.43 6.86
N ASN A 107 -0.56 0.83 6.91
CA ASN A 107 -1.85 1.34 6.43
C ASN A 107 -1.70 2.81 6.00
N HIS A 108 -2.81 3.46 5.65
CA HIS A 108 -2.85 4.85 5.18
C HIS A 108 -2.11 5.87 6.05
N LEU A 109 -1.91 5.60 7.35
CA LEU A 109 -1.27 6.55 8.27
C LEU A 109 0.27 6.53 8.22
N VAL A 110 0.88 5.41 7.85
CA VAL A 110 2.33 5.25 8.04
C VAL A 110 3.16 6.23 7.21
N PHE A 111 2.67 6.60 6.02
CA PHE A 111 3.38 7.48 5.09
C PHE A 111 2.77 8.89 5.01
N LEU A 112 2.20 9.41 6.12
CA LEU A 112 1.66 10.76 6.19
C LEU A 112 2.69 11.84 5.79
N TYR A 113 3.98 11.59 5.98
CA TYR A 113 5.03 12.49 5.51
C TYR A 113 5.05 12.63 3.97
N LEU A 114 4.76 11.55 3.22
CA LEU A 114 4.61 11.63 1.77
C LEU A 114 3.32 12.34 1.38
N VAL A 115 2.22 12.05 2.07
CA VAL A 115 0.95 12.74 1.85
C VAL A 115 1.12 14.24 2.04
N ARG A 116 1.78 14.63 3.13
CA ARG A 116 2.07 16.04 3.43
C ARG A 116 2.99 16.67 2.39
N MET A 117 4.05 15.98 1.99
CA MET A 117 4.97 16.44 0.93
C MET A 117 4.21 16.70 -0.39
N TYR A 118 3.39 15.76 -0.84
CA TYR A 118 2.59 15.95 -2.04
C TYR A 118 1.63 17.14 -1.90
N ARG A 119 0.89 17.20 -0.78
CA ARG A 119 -0.11 18.24 -0.55
C ARG A 119 0.51 19.62 -0.32
N ASP A 120 1.43 19.73 0.64
CA ASP A 120 1.89 21.01 1.17
C ASP A 120 3.07 21.59 0.39
N ASP A 121 3.99 20.73 -0.14
CA ASP A 121 5.19 21.17 -0.84
C ASP A 121 5.01 21.18 -2.36
N PHE A 122 4.29 20.19 -2.91
CA PHE A 122 4.09 20.06 -4.36
C PHE A 122 2.70 20.48 -4.83
N ASN A 123 1.80 20.81 -3.93
CA ASN A 123 0.43 21.23 -4.20
C ASN A 123 -0.38 20.22 -5.03
N TYR A 124 -0.32 18.94 -4.66
CA TYR A 124 -1.13 17.87 -5.25
C TYR A 124 -2.33 17.53 -4.36
N ASN A 125 -3.42 17.15 -4.98
CA ASN A 125 -4.47 16.39 -4.34
C ASN A 125 -3.93 14.99 -3.99
N VAL A 126 -4.34 14.39 -2.87
CA VAL A 126 -3.80 13.08 -2.46
C VAL A 126 -4.91 12.14 -2.05
N LEU A 127 -4.90 10.92 -2.61
CA LEU A 127 -5.66 9.77 -2.15
C LEU A 127 -4.68 8.71 -1.63
N PHE A 128 -4.97 8.12 -0.47
CA PHE A 128 -4.07 7.16 0.16
C PHE A 128 -4.89 6.01 0.77
N PRO A 129 -4.98 4.89 0.01
CA PRO A 129 -5.82 3.75 0.37
C PRO A 129 -5.19 2.86 1.41
N ASP A 130 -6.02 2.11 2.12
CA ASP A 130 -5.67 0.88 2.79
C ASP A 130 -5.79 -0.29 1.81
N LEU A 131 -4.72 -1.04 1.60
CA LEU A 131 -4.75 -2.28 0.81
C LEU A 131 -5.60 -3.34 1.52
N GLN A 132 -6.06 -4.37 0.80
CA GLN A 132 -6.85 -5.44 1.42
C GLN A 132 -6.15 -6.03 2.63
N TYR A 133 -6.91 -6.36 3.66
CA TYR A 133 -6.43 -6.91 4.93
C TYR A 133 -5.51 -5.96 5.72
N HIS A 134 -5.60 -4.63 5.47
CA HIS A 134 -4.86 -3.59 6.21
C HIS A 134 -5.81 -2.46 6.63
N GLY A 135 -5.47 -1.77 7.71
CA GLY A 135 -6.20 -0.61 8.19
C GLY A 135 -7.70 -0.85 8.35
N TYR A 136 -8.50 -0.07 7.66
CA TYR A 136 -9.96 -0.19 7.65
C TYR A 136 -10.51 -1.00 6.47
N SER A 137 -9.66 -1.52 5.60
CA SER A 137 -10.06 -2.36 4.47
C SER A 137 -10.36 -3.79 4.90
N GLU A 138 -11.42 -4.36 4.33
CA GLU A 138 -11.72 -5.79 4.44
C GLU A 138 -10.67 -6.62 3.67
N GLY A 139 -10.69 -7.92 3.88
CA GLY A 139 -9.83 -8.88 3.19
C GLY A 139 -9.74 -10.19 3.96
N ASP A 140 -9.21 -11.22 3.33
CA ASP A 140 -8.99 -12.53 3.95
C ASP A 140 -7.49 -12.83 4.19
N HIS A 141 -6.62 -12.11 3.51
CA HIS A 141 -5.15 -12.17 3.67
C HIS A 141 -4.46 -11.03 2.89
N ILE A 142 -3.20 -10.78 3.20
CA ILE A 142 -2.36 -9.84 2.48
C ILE A 142 -2.07 -10.36 1.08
N GLN A 143 -2.30 -9.56 0.05
CA GLN A 143 -2.23 -9.94 -1.37
C GLN A 143 -0.83 -9.77 -1.97
N MET A 144 0.14 -9.25 -1.20
CA MET A 144 1.55 -9.04 -1.59
C MET A 144 1.74 -8.21 -2.88
N GLY A 145 0.83 -7.28 -3.14
CA GLY A 145 0.84 -6.39 -4.30
C GLY A 145 0.16 -6.98 -5.54
N TRP A 146 0.08 -8.30 -5.69
CA TRP A 146 -0.40 -8.93 -6.93
C TRP A 146 -1.87 -8.64 -7.21
N ASN A 147 -2.77 -8.91 -6.28
CA ASN A 147 -4.19 -8.63 -6.44
C ASN A 147 -4.55 -7.20 -5.98
N ASP A 148 -3.73 -6.59 -5.11
CA ASP A 148 -3.92 -5.20 -4.68
C ASP A 148 -3.94 -4.22 -5.85
N ARG A 149 -3.27 -4.55 -6.99
CA ARG A 149 -3.30 -3.72 -8.19
C ARG A 149 -4.71 -3.48 -8.72
N TYR A 150 -5.60 -4.47 -8.63
CA TYR A 150 -6.99 -4.32 -9.07
C TYR A 150 -7.80 -3.34 -8.21
N ASP A 151 -7.44 -3.19 -6.94
CA ASP A 151 -8.02 -2.16 -6.09
C ASP A 151 -7.46 -0.77 -6.46
N ILE A 152 -6.16 -0.68 -6.76
CA ILE A 152 -5.57 0.57 -7.23
C ILE A 152 -6.19 1.00 -8.57
N GLU A 153 -6.42 0.07 -9.50
CA GLU A 153 -7.14 0.36 -10.76
C GLU A 153 -8.54 0.93 -10.51
N LYS A 154 -9.25 0.45 -9.48
CA LYS A 154 -10.56 0.99 -9.08
C LYS A 154 -10.45 2.35 -8.37
N TRP A 155 -9.38 2.59 -7.61
CA TRP A 155 -9.13 3.87 -6.96
C TRP A 155 -8.77 5.00 -7.93
N ILE A 156 -8.15 4.68 -9.06
CA ILE A 156 -7.76 5.66 -10.11
C ILE A 156 -8.96 6.49 -10.58
N PRO A 157 -10.06 5.90 -11.11
CA PRO A 157 -11.22 6.69 -11.53
C PRO A 157 -11.91 7.39 -10.36
N VAL A 158 -11.94 6.79 -9.17
CA VAL A 158 -12.52 7.45 -7.99
C VAL A 158 -11.75 8.71 -7.59
N ALA A 159 -10.42 8.65 -7.62
CA ALA A 159 -9.59 9.83 -7.36
C ALA A 159 -9.80 10.91 -8.44
N HIS A 160 -9.93 10.50 -9.71
CA HIS A 160 -10.23 11.42 -10.80
C HIS A 160 -11.62 12.06 -10.63
N ASP A 161 -12.64 11.29 -10.27
CA ASP A 161 -14.00 11.81 -10.05
C ASP A 161 -14.08 12.78 -8.85
N ILE A 162 -13.21 12.63 -7.85
CA ILE A 162 -13.14 13.51 -6.68
C ILE A 162 -12.44 14.83 -7.00
N PHE A 163 -11.36 14.79 -7.80
CA PHE A 163 -10.46 15.94 -7.98
C PHE A 163 -10.45 16.52 -9.39
N GLU A 164 -10.96 15.79 -10.37
CA GLU A 164 -11.06 16.21 -11.79
C GLU A 164 -9.72 16.58 -12.45
N ASP A 165 -8.60 15.96 -11.98
CA ASP A 165 -7.25 16.26 -12.48
C ASP A 165 -6.86 15.41 -13.69
N ASP A 166 -6.25 16.04 -14.70
CA ASP A 166 -5.71 15.39 -15.91
C ASP A 166 -4.28 14.87 -15.75
N PHE A 167 -3.73 14.89 -14.53
CA PHE A 167 -2.40 14.37 -14.22
C PHE A 167 -2.42 13.59 -12.91
N MET A 168 -2.08 12.31 -12.99
CA MET A 168 -2.07 11.43 -11.82
C MET A 168 -0.72 10.72 -11.65
N VAL A 169 -0.25 10.69 -10.40
CA VAL A 169 0.95 9.98 -9.95
C VAL A 169 0.54 8.81 -9.07
N LEU A 170 1.04 7.62 -9.35
CA LEU A 170 0.94 6.47 -8.43
C LEU A 170 2.28 6.33 -7.70
N HIS A 171 2.29 6.48 -6.37
CA HIS A 171 3.50 6.37 -5.55
C HIS A 171 3.37 5.24 -4.54
N GLY A 172 4.15 4.19 -4.69
CA GLY A 172 4.16 3.04 -3.79
C GLY A 172 5.44 2.92 -2.98
N VAL A 173 5.32 2.44 -1.75
CA VAL A 173 6.44 2.17 -0.84
C VAL A 173 6.51 0.67 -0.52
N SER A 174 7.68 0.05 -0.69
CA SER A 174 7.92 -1.38 -0.40
C SER A 174 6.93 -2.28 -1.16
N MET A 175 6.03 -3.01 -0.48
CA MET A 175 4.96 -3.80 -1.10
C MET A 175 4.07 -2.91 -1.98
N GLY A 176 3.75 -1.69 -1.55
CA GLY A 176 3.02 -0.71 -2.37
C GLY A 176 3.77 -0.34 -3.64
N ALA A 177 5.11 -0.31 -3.62
CA ALA A 177 5.91 -0.11 -4.83
C ALA A 177 5.75 -1.27 -5.81
N ALA A 178 5.70 -2.52 -5.33
CA ALA A 178 5.39 -3.68 -6.16
C ALA A 178 3.98 -3.58 -6.75
N THR A 179 2.99 -3.19 -5.92
CA THR A 179 1.60 -2.96 -6.36
C THR A 179 1.55 -1.95 -7.51
N VAL A 180 2.14 -0.77 -7.33
CA VAL A 180 2.17 0.30 -8.34
C VAL A 180 2.88 -0.13 -9.62
N MET A 181 3.99 -0.87 -9.50
CA MET A 181 4.70 -1.41 -10.67
C MET A 181 3.87 -2.44 -11.44
N MET A 182 3.11 -3.30 -10.74
CA MET A 182 2.20 -4.24 -11.39
C MET A 182 1.04 -3.52 -12.07
N THR A 183 0.42 -2.53 -11.40
CA THR A 183 -0.61 -1.66 -11.98
C THR A 183 -0.12 -0.95 -13.24
N SER A 184 1.15 -0.53 -13.29
CA SER A 184 1.70 0.16 -14.47
C SER A 184 1.76 -0.70 -15.74
N GLY A 185 1.67 -2.02 -15.60
CA GLY A 185 1.62 -2.97 -16.71
C GLY A 185 0.23 -3.18 -17.31
N ASP A 186 -0.81 -2.70 -16.64
CA ASP A 186 -2.20 -2.85 -17.05
C ASP A 186 -2.65 -1.67 -17.94
N GLU A 187 -3.82 -1.78 -18.57
CA GLU A 187 -4.39 -0.69 -19.36
C GLU A 187 -4.97 0.39 -18.46
N LEU A 188 -4.32 1.54 -18.39
CA LEU A 188 -4.71 2.65 -17.54
C LEU A 188 -5.14 3.87 -18.34
N PRO A 189 -6.00 4.75 -17.78
CA PRO A 189 -6.38 6.03 -18.37
C PRO A 189 -5.15 6.90 -18.67
N GLU A 190 -5.26 7.77 -19.68
CA GLU A 190 -4.15 8.61 -20.14
C GLU A 190 -3.69 9.64 -19.11
N TYR A 191 -4.55 10.02 -18.18
CA TYR A 191 -4.20 10.93 -17.09
C TYR A 191 -3.28 10.29 -16.03
N VAL A 192 -3.13 8.94 -15.99
CA VAL A 192 -2.13 8.27 -15.14
C VAL A 192 -0.79 8.32 -15.86
N ARG A 193 0.08 9.24 -15.44
CA ARG A 193 1.30 9.57 -16.19
C ARG A 193 2.60 9.24 -15.49
N CYS A 194 2.60 9.09 -14.18
CA CYS A 194 3.82 8.89 -13.43
C CYS A 194 3.71 7.76 -12.41
N PHE A 195 4.75 6.94 -12.33
CA PHE A 195 4.85 5.85 -11.37
C PHE A 195 6.12 6.03 -10.55
N VAL A 196 5.96 6.19 -9.24
CA VAL A 196 7.06 6.38 -8.28
C VAL A 196 7.13 5.17 -7.37
N ARG A 197 8.33 4.62 -7.19
CA ARG A 197 8.60 3.55 -6.25
C ARG A 197 9.62 3.98 -5.23
N THR A 198 9.35 3.74 -3.95
CA THR A 198 10.30 3.92 -2.87
C THR A 198 10.61 2.55 -2.26
N ALA A 199 11.89 2.15 -2.28
CA ALA A 199 12.35 0.97 -1.57
C ALA A 199 12.62 1.34 -0.10
N ALA A 200 12.04 0.61 0.85
CA ALA A 200 12.45 0.71 2.24
C ALA A 200 13.79 -0.01 2.42
N THR A 201 14.90 0.73 2.46
CA THR A 201 16.20 0.17 2.80
C THR A 201 16.48 0.39 4.29
N ALA A 202 16.56 -0.71 5.05
CA ALA A 202 17.16 -0.68 6.37
C ALA A 202 18.69 -0.68 6.18
N GLN A 203 19.37 0.42 6.50
CA GLN A 203 20.83 0.41 6.58
C GLN A 203 21.25 -0.20 7.93
N PRO A 204 22.09 -1.25 7.94
CA PRO A 204 22.64 -1.76 9.19
C PRO A 204 23.56 -0.70 9.82
N GLY A 205 23.23 -0.27 11.04
CA GLY A 205 24.16 0.49 11.88
C GLY A 205 23.93 1.99 12.03
N THR A 206 22.86 2.56 11.50
CA THR A 206 22.48 3.95 11.81
C THR A 206 21.13 4.00 12.50
N SER A 207 21.07 4.69 13.63
CA SER A 207 19.83 4.93 14.40
C SER A 207 18.86 5.93 13.73
N SER A 208 19.11 6.26 12.47
CA SER A 208 18.23 7.07 11.64
C SER A 208 17.83 6.26 10.40
N HIS A 209 16.54 6.05 10.23
CA HIS A 209 15.96 5.45 9.02
C HIS A 209 16.15 6.43 7.86
N SER A 210 17.26 6.32 7.13
CA SER A 210 17.41 7.03 5.87
C SER A 210 16.61 6.29 4.80
N ILE A 211 15.51 6.88 4.37
CA ILE A 211 14.74 6.39 3.23
C ILE A 211 15.50 6.82 1.97
N SER A 212 16.11 5.88 1.27
CA SER A 212 16.66 6.14 -0.04
C SER A 212 15.53 6.17 -1.06
N MET A 213 15.16 7.35 -1.53
CA MET A 213 14.22 7.53 -2.62
C MET A 213 14.93 7.24 -3.94
N THR A 214 14.66 6.10 -4.54
CA THR A 214 15.03 5.86 -5.93
C THR A 214 13.81 6.20 -6.78
N ALA A 215 13.72 7.43 -7.23
CA ALA A 215 12.74 7.84 -8.23
C ALA A 215 13.05 7.11 -9.54
N SER A 216 12.18 6.23 -9.96
CA SER A 216 12.23 5.65 -11.31
C SER A 216 11.27 6.39 -12.19
N THR A 217 11.83 7.18 -13.04
CA THR A 217 11.39 7.80 -14.29
C THR A 217 9.92 7.64 -14.66
N CYS A 218 9.27 8.78 -14.77
CA CYS A 218 8.05 9.01 -15.53
C CYS A 218 8.25 8.53 -16.98
N LEU A 219 7.74 7.38 -17.36
CA LEU A 219 7.75 6.90 -18.74
C LEU A 219 6.44 6.18 -19.08
N ARG A 220 5.54 6.95 -19.66
CA ARG A 220 4.67 6.43 -20.70
C ARG A 220 4.84 7.33 -21.91
N SER A 221 5.98 7.19 -22.62
CA SER A 221 6.05 7.59 -24.02
C SER A 221 5.41 6.46 -24.83
N ARG A 222 4.22 6.69 -25.38
CA ARG A 222 3.75 5.90 -26.51
C ARG A 222 4.61 6.29 -27.70
N CYS A 223 5.35 5.31 -28.25
CA CYS A 223 5.71 5.30 -29.65
C CYS A 223 4.47 4.97 -30.47
#